data_4bd62a30b034e647720b85fa85fc4a19
#
_entry.id   4bd62a30b034e647720b85fa85fc4a19
#
_cell.length_a   1.000
_cell.length_b   1.000
_cell.length_c   1.000
_cell.angle_alpha   90.00
_cell.angle_beta   90.00
_cell.angle_gamma   90.00
#
_symmetry.space_group_name_H-M   'P 1'
#
loop_
_entity.id
_entity.type
_entity.pdbx_description
1 polymer ?
#
loop_
_entity_poly.entity_id
_entity_poly.type
_entity_poly.pdbx_seq_one_letter_code
_entity_poly.pdbx_strand_id
1 'polypeptide(L)'
;MEEKNTNATKRRNPVTWVPSVYFAMGLPFVVLNMVTVLMFKGLDISDAQIALWTSVIMLPWTLKPLWSPFLEMYRTKKFFVVLTQLLSGCLFGLVALALNLPSFFALSIALLGIIALSGATHDVATDGVYMKELSPEDQAKYIGWQGAFYNLAKIVATGGLVYLAGYMMQYFTGIGLEKEAVIYAWMIVM
;
A
#
# COMPACT_ATOMS: atom_id res chain seq x y z
N MET A 1 -15.59 25.90 -42.93
CA MET A 1 -14.57 24.84 -42.87
C MET A 1 -14.07 24.80 -41.44
N GLU A 2 -14.64 23.95 -40.61
CA GLU A 2 -14.20 23.73 -39.23
C GLU A 2 -13.03 22.75 -39.23
N GLU A 3 -11.89 23.26 -38.89
CA GLU A 3 -10.68 22.45 -38.72
C GLU A 3 -10.88 21.57 -37.49
N LYS A 4 -11.19 20.30 -37.75
CA LYS A 4 -11.29 19.25 -36.71
C LYS A 4 -9.95 19.08 -36.06
N ASN A 5 -9.79 19.66 -34.85
CA ASN A 5 -8.60 19.57 -34.05
C ASN A 5 -8.38 18.10 -33.65
N THR A 6 -7.56 17.37 -34.42
CA THR A 6 -7.28 15.92 -34.34
C THR A 6 -6.23 15.55 -33.30
N ASN A 7 -6.05 16.36 -32.26
CA ASN A 7 -5.20 16.02 -31.11
C ASN A 7 -6.02 15.47 -29.91
N ALA A 8 -6.95 14.55 -30.19
CA ALA A 8 -7.48 13.69 -29.13
C ALA A 8 -6.36 12.71 -28.72
N THR A 9 -5.58 13.06 -27.72
CA THR A 9 -4.70 12.13 -27.03
C THR A 9 -5.51 10.88 -26.72
N LYS A 10 -5.10 9.74 -27.31
CA LYS A 10 -5.79 8.46 -27.23
C LYS A 10 -5.96 8.08 -25.73
N ARG A 11 -7.11 8.42 -25.14
CA ARG A 11 -7.42 8.12 -23.74
C ARG A 11 -7.31 6.61 -23.54
N ARG A 12 -6.51 6.17 -22.58
CA ARG A 12 -6.40 4.74 -22.25
C ARG A 12 -7.74 4.25 -21.72
N ASN A 13 -8.13 3.04 -22.11
CA ASN A 13 -9.36 2.41 -21.62
C ASN A 13 -9.31 2.32 -20.08
N PRO A 14 -10.28 2.88 -19.34
CA PRO A 14 -10.29 2.85 -17.87
C PRO A 14 -10.23 1.46 -17.27
N VAL A 15 -10.81 0.46 -17.94
CA VAL A 15 -10.78 -0.95 -17.53
C VAL A 15 -9.36 -1.49 -17.36
N THR A 16 -8.39 -0.94 -18.09
CA THR A 16 -7.00 -1.45 -18.05
C THR A 16 -6.16 -0.90 -16.89
N TRP A 17 -6.57 0.22 -16.29
CA TRP A 17 -5.75 0.86 -15.25
C TRP A 17 -6.48 1.13 -13.93
N VAL A 18 -7.80 1.41 -13.93
CA VAL A 18 -8.55 1.66 -12.70
C VAL A 18 -8.44 0.49 -11.72
N PRO A 19 -8.63 -0.79 -12.14
CA PRO A 19 -8.48 -1.93 -11.24
C PRO A 19 -7.13 -1.99 -10.55
N SER A 20 -6.06 -1.92 -11.35
CA SER A 20 -4.69 -2.10 -10.84
C SER A 20 -4.28 -0.97 -9.88
N VAL A 21 -4.67 0.27 -10.17
CA VAL A 21 -4.29 1.43 -9.37
C VAL A 21 -5.01 1.43 -8.01
N TYR A 22 -6.31 1.11 -7.99
CA TYR A 22 -7.07 1.03 -6.73
C TYR A 22 -6.74 -0.22 -5.91
N PHE A 23 -6.39 -1.33 -6.56
CA PHE A 23 -5.81 -2.47 -5.86
C PHE A 23 -4.47 -2.10 -5.19
N ALA A 24 -3.58 -1.45 -5.94
CA ALA A 24 -2.29 -0.99 -5.42
C ALA A 24 -2.42 0.11 -4.35
N MET A 25 -3.51 0.88 -4.35
CA MET A 25 -3.85 1.85 -3.31
C MET A 25 -4.27 1.15 -2.01
N GLY A 26 -5.11 0.12 -2.11
CA GLY A 26 -5.65 -0.59 -0.94
C GLY A 26 -4.63 -1.47 -0.24
N LEU A 27 -3.70 -2.07 -0.99
CA LEU A 27 -2.78 -3.07 -0.45
C LEU A 27 -1.87 -2.52 0.66
N PRO A 28 -1.09 -1.44 0.47
CA PRO A 28 -0.23 -0.89 1.52
C PRO A 28 -1.02 -0.43 2.74
N PHE A 29 -2.17 0.21 2.54
CA PHE A 29 -3.03 0.65 3.63
C PHE A 29 -3.45 -0.50 4.54
N VAL A 30 -3.89 -1.62 3.96
CA VAL A 30 -4.35 -2.78 4.73
C VAL A 30 -3.18 -3.53 5.36
N VAL A 31 -2.06 -3.62 4.67
CA VAL A 31 -0.84 -4.20 5.24
C VAL A 31 -0.44 -3.42 6.50
N LEU A 32 -0.40 -2.09 6.44
CA LEU A 32 -0.04 -1.23 7.58
C LEU A 32 -1.05 -1.34 8.74
N ASN A 33 -2.34 -1.46 8.46
CA ASN A 33 -3.39 -1.47 9.50
C ASN A 33 -3.61 -2.83 10.15
N MET A 34 -3.46 -3.92 9.40
CA MET A 34 -3.89 -5.25 9.83
C MET A 34 -2.74 -6.26 9.83
N VAL A 35 -1.99 -6.35 8.72
CA VAL A 35 -0.95 -7.38 8.59
C VAL A 35 0.21 -7.10 9.52
N THR A 36 0.66 -5.84 9.64
CA THR A 36 1.75 -5.48 10.56
C THR A 36 1.38 -5.66 12.03
N VAL A 37 0.11 -5.49 12.39
CA VAL A 37 -0.38 -5.78 13.75
C VAL A 37 -0.19 -7.26 14.08
N LEU A 38 -0.58 -8.16 13.16
CA LEU A 38 -0.39 -9.61 13.34
C LEU A 38 1.09 -9.99 13.34
N MET A 39 1.90 -9.35 12.48
CA MET A 39 3.34 -9.54 12.44
C MET A 39 3.98 -9.19 13.79
N PHE A 40 3.74 -7.99 14.31
CA PHE A 40 4.31 -7.57 15.59
C PHE A 40 3.81 -8.40 16.76
N LYS A 41 2.54 -8.81 16.72
CA LYS A 41 2.01 -9.74 17.74
C LYS A 41 2.70 -11.10 17.69
N GLY A 42 2.96 -11.63 16.51
CA GLY A 42 3.74 -12.88 16.33
C GLY A 42 5.22 -12.75 16.73
N LEU A 43 5.75 -11.53 16.82
CA LEU A 43 7.11 -11.21 17.25
C LEU A 43 7.16 -10.74 18.72
N ASP A 44 6.14 -11.06 19.53
CA ASP A 44 6.04 -10.80 20.98
C ASP A 44 6.08 -9.30 21.36
N ILE A 45 5.71 -8.40 20.45
CA ILE A 45 5.55 -6.98 20.78
C ILE A 45 4.25 -6.78 21.56
N SER A 46 4.30 -5.97 22.63
CA SER A 46 3.14 -5.72 23.49
C SER A 46 1.99 -5.02 22.75
N ASP A 47 0.74 -5.40 23.08
CA ASP A 47 -0.46 -4.82 22.45
C ASP A 47 -0.51 -3.29 22.61
N ALA A 48 -0.01 -2.74 23.73
CA ALA A 48 0.07 -1.29 23.96
C ALA A 48 1.02 -0.59 22.97
N GLN A 49 2.19 -1.17 22.70
CA GLN A 49 3.12 -0.63 21.71
C GLN A 49 2.57 -0.75 20.30
N ILE A 50 1.96 -1.88 19.95
CA ILE A 50 1.32 -2.07 18.66
C ILE A 50 0.24 -1.02 18.44
N ALA A 51 -0.69 -0.85 19.39
CA ALA A 51 -1.78 0.11 19.28
C ALA A 51 -1.28 1.56 19.15
N LEU A 52 -0.29 1.94 19.96
CA LEU A 52 0.30 3.28 19.89
C LEU A 52 0.92 3.55 18.51
N TRP A 53 1.84 2.69 18.08
CA TRP A 53 2.61 2.95 16.86
C TRP A 53 1.80 2.78 15.58
N THR A 54 0.85 1.83 15.54
CA THR A 54 -0.06 1.73 14.38
C THR A 54 -0.95 2.97 14.27
N SER A 55 -1.39 3.56 15.38
CA SER A 55 -2.13 4.83 15.37
C SER A 55 -1.28 5.98 14.82
N VAL A 56 -0.01 6.08 15.23
CA VAL A 56 0.92 7.11 14.73
C VAL A 56 1.20 6.92 13.23
N ILE A 57 1.42 5.68 12.79
CA ILE A 57 1.65 5.35 11.38
C ILE A 57 0.45 5.74 10.49
N MET A 58 -0.77 5.77 11.03
CA MET A 58 -1.96 6.16 10.27
C MET A 58 -2.15 7.68 10.14
N LEU A 59 -1.43 8.51 10.87
CA LEU A 59 -1.55 9.98 10.80
C LEU A 59 -1.41 10.56 9.38
N PRO A 60 -0.53 10.08 8.49
CA PRO A 60 -0.45 10.61 7.13
C PRO A 60 -1.78 10.61 6.38
N TRP A 61 -2.68 9.63 6.60
CA TRP A 61 -3.98 9.63 5.92
C TRP A 61 -4.91 10.75 6.39
N THR A 62 -4.83 11.15 7.65
CA THR A 62 -5.60 12.28 8.17
C THR A 62 -4.99 13.63 7.81
N LEU A 63 -3.67 13.66 7.62
CA LEU A 63 -2.93 14.88 7.30
C LEU A 63 -2.78 15.15 5.80
N LYS A 64 -3.35 14.30 4.91
CA LYS A 64 -3.32 14.47 3.44
C LYS A 64 -3.55 15.91 2.97
N PRO A 65 -4.53 16.68 3.50
CA PRO A 65 -4.80 18.04 3.03
C PRO A 65 -3.61 19.00 3.15
N LEU A 66 -2.65 18.71 4.04
CA LEU A 66 -1.50 19.59 4.26
C LEU A 66 -0.52 19.62 3.07
N TRP A 67 -0.37 18.49 2.36
CA TRP A 67 0.57 18.43 1.23
C TRP A 67 -0.08 18.15 -0.13
N SER A 68 -1.36 17.80 -0.17
CA SER A 68 -2.04 17.55 -1.44
C SER A 68 -1.95 18.71 -2.45
N PRO A 69 -2.01 20.01 -2.06
CA PRO A 69 -1.84 21.11 -2.99
C PRO A 69 -0.45 21.15 -3.63
N PHE A 70 0.59 20.74 -2.90
CA PHE A 70 1.95 20.71 -3.43
C PHE A 70 2.13 19.67 -4.54
N LEU A 71 1.39 18.56 -4.48
CA LEU A 71 1.40 17.55 -5.54
C LEU A 71 0.84 18.06 -6.88
N GLU A 72 0.04 19.12 -6.83
CA GLU A 72 -0.51 19.74 -8.04
C GLU A 72 0.49 20.71 -8.68
N MET A 73 1.39 21.30 -7.88
CA MET A 73 2.39 22.27 -8.32
C MET A 73 3.61 21.60 -8.95
N TYR A 74 3.94 20.38 -8.54
CA TYR A 74 5.16 19.69 -8.94
C TYR A 74 4.84 18.41 -9.71
N ARG A 75 5.30 18.29 -10.95
CA ARG A 75 5.18 17.07 -11.75
C ARG A 75 3.74 16.61 -12.05
N THR A 76 3.63 15.50 -12.76
CA THR A 76 2.33 14.90 -13.09
C THR A 76 1.86 13.96 -11.97
N LYS A 77 0.55 13.86 -11.77
CA LYS A 77 -0.03 12.90 -10.80
C LYS A 77 0.38 11.45 -11.11
N LYS A 78 0.52 11.09 -12.39
CA LYS A 78 1.03 9.77 -12.81
C LYS A 78 2.45 9.49 -12.33
N PHE A 79 3.32 10.50 -12.31
CA PHE A 79 4.67 10.37 -11.76
C PHE A 79 4.63 9.98 -10.28
N PHE A 80 3.80 10.65 -9.48
CA PHE A 80 3.66 10.32 -8.06
C PHE A 80 3.08 8.93 -7.84
N VAL A 81 2.11 8.48 -8.63
CA VAL A 81 1.57 7.12 -8.56
C VAL A 81 2.68 6.08 -8.73
N VAL A 82 3.50 6.20 -9.76
CA VAL A 82 4.58 5.25 -10.02
C VAL A 82 5.68 5.34 -8.96
N LEU A 83 6.09 6.56 -8.61
CA LEU A 83 7.13 6.79 -7.60
C LEU A 83 6.77 6.18 -6.25
N THR A 84 5.55 6.43 -5.78
CA THR A 84 5.09 5.94 -4.47
C THR A 84 4.91 4.42 -4.45
N GLN A 85 4.49 3.81 -5.56
CA GLN A 85 4.42 2.35 -5.68
C GLN A 85 5.81 1.70 -5.57
N LEU A 86 6.78 2.22 -6.33
CA LEU A 86 8.16 1.73 -6.29
C LEU A 86 8.79 1.93 -4.91
N LEU A 87 8.61 3.13 -4.33
CA LEU A 87 9.12 3.45 -3.00
C LEU A 87 8.53 2.51 -1.94
N SER A 88 7.22 2.33 -1.93
CA SER A 88 6.55 1.45 -0.97
C SER A 88 7.01 0.00 -1.12
N GLY A 89 7.14 -0.51 -2.36
CA GLY A 89 7.64 -1.86 -2.61
C GLY A 89 9.07 -2.07 -2.11
N CYS A 90 9.99 -1.13 -2.39
CA CYS A 90 11.35 -1.17 -1.87
C CYS A 90 11.38 -1.12 -0.33
N LEU A 91 10.55 -0.27 0.28
CA LEU A 91 10.51 -0.12 1.73
C LEU A 91 9.94 -1.36 2.43
N PHE A 92 8.93 -2.03 1.87
CA PHE A 92 8.48 -3.32 2.39
C PHE A 92 9.59 -4.36 2.36
N GLY A 93 10.38 -4.44 1.28
CA GLY A 93 11.57 -5.28 1.24
C GLY A 93 12.60 -4.93 2.33
N LEU A 94 12.78 -3.64 2.64
CA LEU A 94 13.65 -3.21 3.76
C LEU A 94 13.06 -3.58 5.12
N VAL A 95 11.73 -3.52 5.31
CA VAL A 95 11.06 -4.00 6.53
C VAL A 95 11.35 -5.50 6.71
N ALA A 96 11.19 -6.30 5.63
CA ALA A 96 11.51 -7.72 5.67
C ALA A 96 12.95 -7.98 6.16
N LEU A 97 13.92 -7.27 5.59
CA LEU A 97 15.33 -7.40 6.02
C LEU A 97 15.58 -6.94 7.46
N ALA A 98 14.86 -5.89 7.90
CA ALA A 98 14.99 -5.34 9.24
C ALA A 98 14.58 -6.33 10.34
N LEU A 99 13.66 -7.28 10.04
CA LEU A 99 13.17 -8.24 11.01
C LEU A 99 14.28 -9.13 11.63
N ASN A 100 15.40 -9.28 10.94
CA ASN A 100 16.56 -10.04 11.45
C ASN A 100 17.47 -9.23 12.40
N LEU A 101 17.22 -7.93 12.59
CA LEU A 101 18.10 -7.07 13.38
C LEU A 101 17.63 -7.00 14.85
N PRO A 102 18.55 -6.82 15.80
CA PRO A 102 18.17 -6.65 17.22
C PRO A 102 17.23 -5.46 17.47
N SER A 103 17.34 -4.41 16.65
CA SER A 103 16.51 -3.20 16.70
C SER A 103 15.33 -3.22 15.72
N PHE A 104 14.87 -4.40 15.30
CA PHE A 104 13.89 -4.60 14.25
C PHE A 104 12.62 -3.75 14.46
N PHE A 105 12.13 -3.65 15.69
CA PHE A 105 10.88 -2.96 15.96
C PHE A 105 10.97 -1.46 15.63
N ALA A 106 11.98 -0.76 16.16
CA ALA A 106 12.16 0.67 15.91
C ALA A 106 12.41 0.97 14.43
N LEU A 107 13.24 0.14 13.78
CA LEU A 107 13.52 0.30 12.35
C LEU A 107 12.28 0.02 11.49
N SER A 108 11.53 -1.03 11.80
CA SER A 108 10.28 -1.33 11.10
C SER A 108 9.27 -0.20 11.26
N ILE A 109 9.08 0.37 12.44
CA ILE A 109 8.19 1.52 12.67
C ILE A 109 8.60 2.72 11.83
N ALA A 110 9.89 3.04 11.76
CA ALA A 110 10.39 4.13 10.93
C ALA A 110 10.11 3.90 9.43
N LEU A 111 10.41 2.70 8.92
CA LEU A 111 10.15 2.33 7.53
C LEU A 111 8.65 2.32 7.20
N LEU A 112 7.82 1.75 8.09
CA LEU A 112 6.37 1.72 7.93
C LEU A 112 5.78 3.13 7.96
N GLY A 113 6.34 4.06 8.74
CA GLY A 113 5.97 5.48 8.72
C GLY A 113 6.23 6.13 7.35
N ILE A 114 7.35 5.82 6.71
CA ILE A 114 7.65 6.31 5.35
C ILE A 114 6.71 5.67 4.33
N ILE A 115 6.40 4.38 4.46
CA ILE A 115 5.41 3.70 3.62
C ILE A 115 4.03 4.35 3.79
N ALA A 116 3.65 4.72 5.01
CA ALA A 116 2.39 5.40 5.29
C ALA A 116 2.29 6.75 4.59
N LEU A 117 3.35 7.56 4.64
CA LEU A 117 3.43 8.85 3.92
C LEU A 117 3.37 8.63 2.39
N SER A 118 4.10 7.63 1.90
CA SER A 118 4.08 7.22 0.50
C SER A 118 2.68 6.76 0.06
N GLY A 119 2.01 5.91 0.86
CA GLY A 119 0.66 5.43 0.59
C GLY A 119 -0.38 6.54 0.59
N ALA A 120 -0.34 7.44 1.59
CA ALA A 120 -1.23 8.59 1.63
C ALA A 120 -1.03 9.54 0.43
N THR A 121 0.21 9.69 -0.03
CA THR A 121 0.54 10.46 -1.25
C THR A 121 0.05 9.74 -2.51
N HIS A 122 0.19 8.42 -2.56
CA HIS A 122 -0.32 7.58 -3.65
C HIS A 122 -1.84 7.76 -3.81
N ASP A 123 -2.59 7.75 -2.71
CA ASP A 123 -4.04 7.94 -2.74
C ASP A 123 -4.43 9.26 -3.39
N VAL A 124 -3.82 10.37 -2.93
CA VAL A 124 -4.08 11.71 -3.50
C VAL A 124 -3.75 11.74 -5.00
N ALA A 125 -2.61 11.17 -5.37
CA ALA A 125 -2.19 11.13 -6.77
C ALA A 125 -3.12 10.27 -7.63
N THR A 126 -3.55 9.13 -7.13
CA THR A 126 -4.45 8.19 -7.80
C THR A 126 -5.82 8.80 -8.06
N ASP A 127 -6.43 9.37 -7.03
CA ASP A 127 -7.72 10.06 -7.15
C ASP A 127 -7.62 11.24 -8.11
N GLY A 128 -6.52 11.96 -8.08
CA GLY A 128 -6.25 13.03 -9.01
C GLY A 128 -6.06 12.58 -10.46
N VAL A 129 -5.46 11.40 -10.71
CA VAL A 129 -5.41 10.79 -12.06
C VAL A 129 -6.82 10.41 -12.50
N TYR A 130 -7.59 9.76 -11.62
CA TYR A 130 -8.96 9.34 -11.90
C TYR A 130 -9.85 10.52 -12.33
N MET A 131 -9.84 11.60 -11.56
CA MET A 131 -10.63 12.80 -11.86
C MET A 131 -10.17 13.51 -13.14
N LYS A 132 -8.88 13.49 -13.44
CA LYS A 132 -8.33 14.18 -14.62
C LYS A 132 -8.50 13.40 -15.93
N GLU A 133 -8.35 12.08 -15.88
CA GLU A 133 -8.36 11.24 -17.09
C GLU A 133 -9.76 10.80 -17.51
N LEU A 134 -10.75 10.83 -16.60
CA LEU A 134 -12.10 10.37 -16.86
C LEU A 134 -13.09 11.53 -16.98
N SER A 135 -14.05 11.38 -17.90
CA SER A 135 -15.22 12.27 -17.95
C SER A 135 -16.12 12.05 -16.71
N PRO A 136 -16.99 13.00 -16.33
CA PRO A 136 -17.94 12.79 -15.24
C PRO A 136 -18.81 11.54 -15.41
N GLU A 137 -19.18 11.20 -16.63
CA GLU A 137 -19.94 9.99 -16.97
C GLU A 137 -19.12 8.71 -16.70
N ASP A 138 -17.85 8.70 -17.14
CA ASP A 138 -16.96 7.58 -16.88
C ASP A 138 -16.60 7.46 -15.39
N GLN A 139 -16.43 8.58 -14.68
CA GLN A 139 -16.22 8.57 -13.24
C GLN A 139 -17.40 7.89 -12.53
N ALA A 140 -18.63 8.26 -12.87
CA ALA A 140 -19.83 7.63 -12.31
C ALA A 140 -19.92 6.13 -12.66
N LYS A 141 -19.53 5.75 -13.87
CA LYS A 141 -19.54 4.36 -14.35
C LYS A 141 -18.53 3.48 -13.62
N TYR A 142 -17.31 3.99 -13.35
CA TYR A 142 -16.21 3.21 -12.79
C TYR A 142 -16.03 3.39 -11.29
N ILE A 143 -16.85 4.19 -10.59
CA ILE A 143 -16.73 4.40 -9.15
C ILE A 143 -16.88 3.10 -8.34
N GLY A 144 -17.75 2.19 -8.77
CA GLY A 144 -17.91 0.88 -8.16
C GLY A 144 -16.65 0.00 -8.27
N TRP A 145 -15.86 0.19 -9.32
CA TRP A 145 -14.61 -0.54 -9.52
C TRP A 145 -13.52 -0.10 -8.54
N GLN A 146 -13.48 1.18 -8.16
CA GLN A 146 -12.57 1.68 -7.11
C GLN A 146 -12.79 0.88 -5.82
N GLY A 147 -14.03 0.86 -5.32
CA GLY A 147 -14.38 0.12 -4.11
C GLY A 147 -14.15 -1.37 -4.24
N ALA A 148 -14.51 -1.99 -5.37
CA ALA A 148 -14.35 -3.42 -5.61
C ALA A 148 -12.87 -3.86 -5.54
N PHE A 149 -11.99 -3.17 -6.27
CA PHE A 149 -10.56 -3.52 -6.30
C PHE A 149 -9.81 -3.12 -5.03
N TYR A 150 -10.22 -2.03 -4.37
CA TYR A 150 -9.73 -1.71 -3.04
C TYR A 150 -10.10 -2.79 -2.02
N ASN A 151 -11.34 -3.29 -2.03
CA ASN A 151 -11.76 -4.38 -1.15
C ASN A 151 -11.13 -5.73 -1.54
N LEU A 152 -10.86 -5.97 -2.82
CA LEU A 152 -10.10 -7.14 -3.25
C LEU A 152 -8.67 -7.10 -2.64
N ALA A 153 -8.02 -5.94 -2.61
CA ALA A 153 -6.74 -5.77 -1.94
C ALA A 153 -6.82 -6.12 -0.44
N LYS A 154 -7.91 -5.74 0.24
CA LYS A 154 -8.13 -6.15 1.64
C LYS A 154 -8.19 -7.67 1.80
N ILE A 155 -8.97 -8.35 0.94
CA ILE A 155 -9.10 -9.81 0.99
C ILE A 155 -7.74 -10.48 0.74
N VAL A 156 -6.99 -10.00 -0.25
CA VAL A 156 -5.64 -10.51 -0.53
C VAL A 156 -4.69 -10.27 0.63
N ALA A 157 -4.70 -9.08 1.23
CA ALA A 157 -3.81 -8.76 2.36
C ALA A 157 -4.18 -9.56 3.61
N THR A 158 -5.44 -9.54 4.04
CA THR A 158 -5.85 -10.17 5.30
C THR A 158 -6.06 -11.68 5.18
N GLY A 159 -6.51 -12.16 4.04
CA GLY A 159 -6.66 -13.59 3.77
C GLY A 159 -5.38 -14.19 3.20
N GLY A 160 -4.93 -13.69 2.04
CA GLY A 160 -3.82 -14.27 1.29
C GLY A 160 -2.48 -14.16 2.00
N LEU A 161 -2.06 -12.93 2.37
CA LEU A 161 -0.74 -12.73 3.00
C LEU A 161 -0.66 -13.34 4.41
N VAL A 162 -1.74 -13.23 5.20
CA VAL A 162 -1.77 -13.83 6.55
C VAL A 162 -1.79 -15.36 6.47
N TYR A 163 -2.55 -15.93 5.53
CA TYR A 163 -2.52 -17.38 5.28
C TYR A 163 -1.12 -17.83 4.85
N LEU A 164 -0.47 -17.08 3.95
CA LEU A 164 0.91 -17.37 3.52
C LEU A 164 1.88 -17.33 4.70
N ALA A 165 1.77 -16.34 5.60
CA ALA A 165 2.59 -16.28 6.80
C ALA A 165 2.42 -17.53 7.66
N GLY A 166 1.18 -17.94 7.95
CA GLY A 166 0.89 -19.16 8.70
C GLY A 166 1.43 -20.42 8.05
N TYR A 167 1.26 -20.55 6.72
CA TYR A 167 1.82 -21.67 5.96
C TYR A 167 3.35 -21.72 6.01
N MET A 168 4.01 -20.57 5.83
CA MET A 168 5.47 -20.49 5.91
C MET A 168 5.99 -20.79 7.32
N MET A 169 5.29 -20.35 8.38
CA MET A 169 5.65 -20.72 9.77
C MET A 169 5.65 -22.23 9.96
N GLN A 170 4.59 -22.92 9.50
CA GLN A 170 4.51 -24.38 9.60
C GLN A 170 5.62 -25.07 8.79
N TYR A 171 5.90 -24.56 7.58
CA TYR A 171 6.95 -25.09 6.72
C TYR A 171 8.33 -24.99 7.40
N PHE A 172 8.70 -23.81 7.91
CA PHE A 172 9.99 -23.59 8.57
C PHE A 172 10.13 -24.39 9.87
N THR A 173 9.06 -24.50 10.65
CA THR A 173 9.02 -25.39 11.83
C THR A 173 9.26 -26.86 11.42
N GLY A 174 8.62 -27.31 10.35
CA GLY A 174 8.75 -28.69 9.86
C GLY A 174 10.14 -29.07 9.37
N ILE A 175 10.96 -28.11 8.97
CA ILE A 175 12.36 -28.32 8.57
C ILE A 175 13.38 -28.04 9.70
N GLY A 176 12.91 -27.84 10.95
CA GLY A 176 13.75 -27.69 12.14
C GLY A 176 14.19 -26.26 12.45
N LEU A 177 13.60 -25.23 11.82
CA LEU A 177 13.88 -23.81 12.06
C LEU A 177 12.82 -23.18 12.98
N GLU A 178 12.48 -23.85 14.09
CA GLU A 178 11.37 -23.44 14.98
C GLU A 178 11.54 -22.01 15.54
N LYS A 179 12.77 -21.64 15.93
CA LYS A 179 13.06 -20.33 16.54
C LYS A 179 12.96 -19.17 15.55
N GLU A 180 13.32 -19.40 14.31
CA GLU A 180 13.37 -18.41 13.25
C GLU A 180 12.10 -18.43 12.36
N ALA A 181 11.24 -19.43 12.52
CA ALA A 181 10.09 -19.68 11.66
C ALA A 181 9.17 -18.44 11.52
N VAL A 182 8.91 -17.75 12.63
CA VAL A 182 8.07 -16.55 12.66
C VAL A 182 8.72 -15.42 11.88
N ILE A 183 10.01 -15.18 12.09
CA ILE A 183 10.76 -14.12 11.42
C ILE A 183 10.79 -14.38 9.91
N TYR A 184 11.21 -15.57 9.48
CA TYR A 184 11.32 -15.89 8.06
C TYR A 184 9.97 -15.91 7.35
N ALA A 185 8.91 -16.35 8.01
CA ALA A 185 7.57 -16.30 7.46
C ALA A 185 7.14 -14.84 7.17
N TRP A 186 7.33 -13.94 8.12
CA TRP A 186 7.00 -12.52 7.93
C TRP A 186 7.94 -11.81 6.97
N MET A 187 9.20 -12.21 6.86
CA MET A 187 10.11 -11.70 5.82
C MET A 187 9.64 -12.00 4.41
N ILE A 188 9.02 -13.17 4.19
CA ILE A 188 8.48 -13.55 2.87
C ILE A 188 7.22 -12.75 2.55
N VAL A 189 6.45 -12.40 3.55
CA VAL A 189 5.17 -11.68 3.37
C VAL A 189 5.36 -10.19 3.15
N MET A 190 6.41 -9.57 3.74
CA MET A 190 6.73 -8.14 3.61
C MET A 190 7.54 -7.85 2.36
#